data_5f2d205ce36cae0f998fba508f6a0be0
#
_entry.id   5f2d205ce36cae0f998fba508f6a0be0
#
_cell.length_a   1.000
_cell.length_b   1.000
_cell.length_c   1.000
_cell.angle_alpha   90.00
_cell.angle_beta   90.00
_cell.angle_gamma   90.00
#
_symmetry.space_group_name_H-M   'P 1'
#
loop_
_entity.id
_entity.type
_entity.pdbx_description
1 polymer ?
#
loop_
_entity_poly.entity_id
_entity_poly.type
_entity_poly.pdbx_seq_one_letter_code
_entity_poly.pdbx_strand_id
1 'polypeptide(L)'
;KSKLAGANGAERDLKRGKEVAAQGFISQSDLDKLTTNYDQAAAAVKSAQASLEKAKLNLSYTEIKAPFAGRIGKVNYDVGNIVGPGSDELAELTDVDPIYVNFQVEEADYISYRQKHQNTNNNPQNVAIDLALRLPNNTNFESKGQLDFADTKIDRSTGTVELRATFANEKAIVMPGLFVTLIVESKDKKNHALIPQAAVQENQQGKFVLVVGEDNKVATRIVTLGRRINAMWVVESGLDEGEKVIVEGLQKVRQGVEVRAVEKEVDHTTGTITNKTDSAD
;
A
#
# COMPACT_ATOMS: atom_id res chain seq x y z
N LYS A 1 26.51 -41.81 22.27
CA LYS A 1 27.11 -42.03 23.59
C LYS A 1 28.42 -42.77 23.50
N SER A 2 28.53 -43.95 22.83
CA SER A 2 29.74 -44.77 22.74
C SER A 2 30.96 -43.96 22.19
N LYS A 3 30.80 -43.21 21.11
CA LYS A 3 31.91 -42.42 20.56
C LYS A 3 32.39 -41.32 21.50
N LEU A 4 31.50 -40.72 22.26
CA LEU A 4 31.87 -39.73 23.27
C LEU A 4 32.64 -40.36 24.44
N ALA A 5 32.24 -41.54 24.91
CA ALA A 5 32.96 -42.25 25.95
C ALA A 5 34.42 -42.63 25.49
N GLY A 6 34.58 -43.04 24.19
CA GLY A 6 35.89 -43.31 23.63
C GLY A 6 36.77 -42.03 23.53
N ALA A 7 36.22 -40.90 23.12
CA ALA A 7 36.96 -39.63 23.09
C ALA A 7 37.40 -39.17 24.48
N ASN A 8 36.50 -39.24 25.48
CA ASN A 8 36.83 -38.92 26.86
C ASN A 8 37.90 -39.85 27.45
N GLY A 9 37.96 -41.14 26.97
CA GLY A 9 39.05 -42.07 27.33
C GLY A 9 40.38 -41.63 26.74
N ALA A 10 40.43 -41.39 25.44
CA ALA A 10 41.62 -40.92 24.72
C ALA A 10 42.11 -39.56 25.26
N GLU A 11 41.21 -38.65 25.63
CA GLU A 11 41.58 -37.37 26.27
C GLU A 11 42.28 -37.55 27.57
N ARG A 12 41.78 -38.46 28.43
CA ARG A 12 42.46 -38.79 29.71
C ARG A 12 43.82 -39.42 29.53
N ASP A 13 43.95 -40.32 28.53
CA ASP A 13 45.25 -40.93 28.22
C ASP A 13 46.25 -39.89 27.67
N LEU A 14 45.80 -38.99 26.78
CA LEU A 14 46.64 -37.89 26.27
C LEU A 14 47.05 -36.96 27.42
N LYS A 15 46.14 -36.62 28.34
CA LYS A 15 46.45 -35.75 29.49
C LYS A 15 47.54 -36.36 30.36
N ARG A 16 47.38 -37.67 30.74
CA ARG A 16 48.40 -38.39 31.49
C ARG A 16 49.72 -38.50 30.76
N GLY A 17 49.66 -38.81 29.44
CA GLY A 17 50.84 -38.85 28.58
C GLY A 17 51.64 -37.53 28.56
N LYS A 18 50.93 -36.39 28.50
CA LYS A 18 51.54 -35.05 28.57
C LYS A 18 52.27 -34.82 29.92
N GLU A 19 51.64 -35.21 31.04
CA GLU A 19 52.22 -35.10 32.37
C GLU A 19 53.50 -35.93 32.51
N VAL A 20 53.51 -37.19 31.99
CA VAL A 20 54.65 -38.11 32.03
C VAL A 20 55.74 -37.70 31.06
N ALA A 21 55.36 -37.12 29.87
CA ALA A 21 56.33 -36.59 28.89
C ALA A 21 57.08 -35.40 29.46
N ALA A 22 56.42 -34.52 30.23
CA ALA A 22 57.04 -33.39 30.86
C ALA A 22 58.11 -33.77 31.90
N GLN A 23 58.03 -35.01 32.41
CA GLN A 23 59.02 -35.61 33.34
C GLN A 23 60.08 -36.42 32.59
N GLY A 24 60.04 -36.51 31.24
CA GLY A 24 61.02 -37.22 30.45
C GLY A 24 60.86 -38.75 30.39
N PHE A 25 59.74 -39.33 30.89
CA PHE A 25 59.52 -40.76 31.01
C PHE A 25 58.87 -41.45 29.78
N ILE A 26 58.41 -40.68 28.78
CA ILE A 26 57.93 -41.23 27.52
C ILE A 26 58.56 -40.52 26.35
N SER A 27 58.64 -41.19 25.17
CA SER A 27 59.19 -40.64 23.98
C SER A 27 58.21 -39.65 23.31
N GLN A 28 58.74 -38.70 22.50
CA GLN A 28 57.94 -37.78 21.69
C GLN A 28 57.02 -38.58 20.74
N SER A 29 57.52 -39.70 20.16
CA SER A 29 56.75 -40.57 19.29
C SER A 29 55.52 -41.15 19.99
N ASP A 30 55.63 -41.47 21.28
CA ASP A 30 54.51 -42.03 22.05
C ASP A 30 53.50 -40.95 22.41
N LEU A 31 53.94 -39.74 22.70
CA LEU A 31 53.05 -38.56 22.89
C LEU A 31 52.31 -38.23 21.59
N ASP A 32 52.95 -38.30 20.43
CA ASP A 32 52.31 -38.07 19.12
C ASP A 32 51.25 -39.13 18.82
N LYS A 33 51.48 -40.41 19.20
CA LYS A 33 50.47 -41.47 19.09
C LYS A 33 49.24 -41.16 19.96
N LEU A 34 49.43 -40.74 21.21
CA LEU A 34 48.33 -40.41 22.10
C LEU A 34 47.51 -39.19 21.56
N THR A 35 48.23 -38.21 21.00
CA THR A 35 47.59 -37.04 20.36
C THR A 35 46.76 -37.48 19.15
N THR A 36 47.35 -38.29 18.27
CA THR A 36 46.65 -38.82 17.08
C THR A 36 45.42 -39.65 17.45
N ASN A 37 45.51 -40.49 18.50
CA ASN A 37 44.37 -41.28 18.99
C ASN A 37 43.22 -40.37 19.52
N TYR A 38 43.57 -39.33 20.24
CA TYR A 38 42.60 -38.32 20.71
C TYR A 38 41.94 -37.61 19.52
N ASP A 39 42.71 -37.12 18.58
CA ASP A 39 42.19 -36.40 17.41
C ASP A 39 41.26 -37.27 16.56
N GLN A 40 41.63 -38.57 16.37
CA GLN A 40 40.78 -39.52 15.68
C GLN A 40 39.46 -39.77 16.44
N ALA A 41 39.52 -39.91 17.78
CA ALA A 41 38.35 -40.12 18.58
C ALA A 41 37.47 -38.86 18.61
N ALA A 42 38.04 -37.64 18.68
CA ALA A 42 37.33 -36.38 18.58
C ALA A 42 36.66 -36.21 17.22
N ALA A 43 37.33 -36.53 16.13
CA ALA A 43 36.78 -36.53 14.78
C ALA A 43 35.59 -37.50 14.65
N ALA A 44 35.70 -38.68 15.26
CA ALA A 44 34.62 -39.68 15.27
C ALA A 44 33.38 -39.18 16.04
N VAL A 45 33.55 -38.38 17.12
CA VAL A 45 32.43 -37.72 17.84
C VAL A 45 31.77 -36.72 16.93
N LYS A 46 32.53 -35.83 16.27
CA LYS A 46 31.97 -34.82 15.34
C LYS A 46 31.18 -35.47 14.20
N SER A 47 31.70 -36.53 13.62
CA SER A 47 31.00 -37.29 12.57
C SER A 47 29.68 -37.91 13.09
N ALA A 48 29.68 -38.45 14.29
CA ALA A 48 28.47 -39.02 14.90
C ALA A 48 27.43 -37.91 15.25
N GLN A 49 27.90 -36.74 15.68
CA GLN A 49 27.04 -35.58 15.94
C GLN A 49 26.40 -35.09 14.64
N ALA A 50 27.16 -34.94 13.55
CA ALA A 50 26.60 -34.54 12.24
C ALA A 50 25.56 -35.54 11.73
N SER A 51 25.83 -36.86 11.95
CA SER A 51 24.84 -37.90 11.60
C SER A 51 23.56 -37.81 12.43
N LEU A 52 23.68 -37.50 13.70
CA LEU A 52 22.53 -37.28 14.59
C LEU A 52 21.70 -36.03 14.17
N GLU A 53 22.38 -34.93 13.82
CA GLU A 53 21.71 -33.72 13.35
C GLU A 53 20.97 -33.96 12.04
N LYS A 54 21.61 -34.69 11.09
CA LYS A 54 20.95 -35.09 9.84
C LYS A 54 19.71 -35.96 10.11
N ALA A 55 19.78 -36.90 11.06
CA ALA A 55 18.63 -37.73 11.40
C ALA A 55 17.50 -36.91 12.07
N LYS A 56 17.85 -35.95 12.95
CA LYS A 56 16.89 -35.03 13.54
C LYS A 56 16.21 -34.12 12.50
N LEU A 57 16.98 -33.63 11.54
CA LEU A 57 16.45 -32.83 10.44
C LEU A 57 15.47 -33.66 9.61
N ASN A 58 15.84 -34.89 9.24
CA ASN A 58 14.94 -35.79 8.51
C ASN A 58 13.62 -36.04 9.30
N LEU A 59 13.73 -36.23 10.61
CA LEU A 59 12.55 -36.36 11.47
C LEU A 59 11.70 -35.07 11.48
N SER A 60 12.32 -33.90 11.50
CA SER A 60 11.56 -32.64 11.50
C SER A 60 10.74 -32.45 10.21
N TYR A 61 11.16 -32.98 9.08
CA TYR A 61 10.41 -32.95 7.83
C TYR A 61 9.15 -33.84 7.84
N THR A 62 9.02 -34.76 8.80
CA THR A 62 7.79 -35.54 8.93
C THR A 62 6.64 -34.77 9.57
N GLU A 63 6.92 -33.60 10.15
CA GLU A 63 5.94 -32.69 10.73
C GLU A 63 6.02 -31.34 10.00
N ILE A 64 5.03 -31.07 9.15
CA ILE A 64 4.98 -29.86 8.36
C ILE A 64 4.14 -28.84 9.13
N LYS A 65 4.78 -27.73 9.54
CA LYS A 65 4.16 -26.64 10.27
C LYS A 65 4.00 -25.41 9.40
N ALA A 66 2.90 -24.68 9.59
CA ALA A 66 2.70 -23.37 8.97
C ALA A 66 3.79 -22.40 9.46
N PRO A 67 4.54 -21.74 8.57
CA PRO A 67 5.59 -20.78 8.96
C PRO A 67 5.03 -19.43 9.46
N PHE A 68 3.80 -19.11 9.12
CA PHE A 68 3.08 -17.90 9.53
C PHE A 68 1.58 -18.18 9.66
N ALA A 69 0.86 -17.26 10.28
CA ALA A 69 -0.60 -17.31 10.35
C ALA A 69 -1.20 -16.92 8.98
N GLY A 70 -2.16 -17.69 8.48
CA GLY A 70 -2.75 -17.44 7.18
C GLY A 70 -3.87 -18.41 6.86
N ARG A 71 -4.40 -18.32 5.66
CA ARG A 71 -5.43 -19.21 5.13
C ARG A 71 -4.80 -20.30 4.28
N ILE A 72 -5.07 -21.55 4.65
CA ILE A 72 -4.63 -22.70 3.85
C ILE A 72 -5.62 -22.92 2.68
N GLY A 73 -5.07 -23.11 1.50
CA GLY A 73 -5.82 -23.43 0.29
C GLY A 73 -6.17 -24.92 0.22
N LYS A 74 -6.35 -25.41 -1.02
CA LYS A 74 -6.62 -26.84 -1.25
C LYS A 74 -5.39 -27.67 -0.90
N VAL A 75 -5.60 -28.76 -0.15
CA VAL A 75 -4.58 -29.79 0.06
C VAL A 75 -4.60 -30.75 -1.13
N ASN A 76 -3.45 -30.96 -1.75
CA ASN A 76 -3.34 -31.77 -2.99
C ASN A 76 -3.12 -33.27 -2.72
N TYR A 77 -2.88 -33.66 -1.48
CA TYR A 77 -2.59 -35.05 -1.11
C TYR A 77 -3.54 -35.53 0.00
N ASP A 78 -3.96 -36.78 -0.10
CA ASP A 78 -4.81 -37.44 0.89
C ASP A 78 -4.00 -38.30 1.83
N VAL A 79 -4.61 -38.72 2.94
CA VAL A 79 -4.03 -39.63 3.90
C VAL A 79 -3.75 -40.98 3.22
N GLY A 80 -2.50 -41.42 3.31
CA GLY A 80 -2.01 -42.62 2.62
C GLY A 80 -1.17 -42.34 1.38
N ASN A 81 -1.14 -41.11 0.89
CA ASN A 81 -0.19 -40.76 -0.18
C ASN A 81 1.23 -40.60 0.39
N ILE A 82 2.19 -40.98 -0.42
CA ILE A 82 3.62 -40.81 -0.10
C ILE A 82 4.05 -39.45 -0.67
N VAL A 83 4.60 -38.62 0.19
CA VAL A 83 5.14 -37.28 -0.18
C VAL A 83 6.62 -37.21 0.16
N GLY A 84 7.38 -36.46 -0.63
CA GLY A 84 8.82 -36.28 -0.45
C GLY A 84 9.38 -35.14 -1.28
N PRO A 85 10.71 -35.00 -1.35
CA PRO A 85 11.37 -33.87 -2.02
C PRO A 85 11.05 -33.70 -3.53
N GLY A 86 10.49 -34.73 -4.18
CA GLY A 86 10.07 -34.70 -5.57
C GLY A 86 8.56 -34.59 -5.77
N SER A 87 7.81 -34.42 -4.69
CA SER A 87 6.35 -34.23 -4.75
C SER A 87 6.02 -32.81 -5.18
N ASP A 88 4.88 -32.64 -5.82
CA ASP A 88 4.30 -31.31 -6.09
C ASP A 88 3.94 -30.58 -4.77
N GLU A 89 3.52 -29.36 -4.87
CA GLU A 89 3.10 -28.52 -3.76
C GLU A 89 1.99 -29.19 -2.93
N LEU A 90 2.20 -29.27 -1.61
CA LEU A 90 1.27 -29.94 -0.71
C LEU A 90 0.00 -29.12 -0.49
N ALA A 91 0.16 -27.84 -0.25
CA ALA A 91 -0.91 -26.86 -0.07
C ALA A 91 -0.32 -25.46 -0.15
N GLU A 92 -1.11 -24.52 -0.60
CA GLU A 92 -0.79 -23.08 -0.56
C GLU A 92 -1.22 -22.48 0.78
N LEU A 93 -0.33 -21.71 1.41
CA LEU A 93 -0.64 -20.92 2.60
C LEU A 93 -0.51 -19.45 2.25
N THR A 94 -1.62 -18.73 2.32
CA THR A 94 -1.68 -17.32 1.93
C THR A 94 -1.94 -16.45 3.16
N ASP A 95 -1.12 -15.43 3.34
CA ASP A 95 -1.39 -14.36 4.28
C ASP A 95 -2.43 -13.42 3.65
N VAL A 96 -3.55 -13.24 4.33
CA VAL A 96 -4.67 -12.43 3.84
C VAL A 96 -4.93 -11.18 4.67
N ASP A 97 -4.19 -10.99 5.77
CA ASP A 97 -4.29 -9.81 6.64
C ASP A 97 -2.91 -9.41 7.16
N PRO A 98 -2.39 -8.25 6.74
CA PRO A 98 -3.02 -7.24 5.87
C PRO A 98 -3.06 -7.65 4.40
N ILE A 99 -4.02 -7.09 3.64
CA ILE A 99 -4.09 -7.24 2.20
C ILE A 99 -3.41 -6.04 1.49
N TYR A 100 -2.68 -6.33 0.44
CA TYR A 100 -2.00 -5.32 -0.37
C TYR A 100 -2.77 -5.04 -1.66
N VAL A 101 -2.89 -3.77 -2.00
CA VAL A 101 -3.49 -3.31 -3.25
C VAL A 101 -2.44 -2.54 -4.04
N ASN A 102 -2.04 -3.10 -5.17
CA ASN A 102 -1.12 -2.45 -6.10
C ASN A 102 -1.93 -1.63 -7.11
N PHE A 103 -1.48 -0.43 -7.39
CA PHE A 103 -2.10 0.47 -8.35
C PHE A 103 -1.04 1.36 -9.02
N GLN A 104 -1.39 1.90 -10.17
CA GLN A 104 -0.49 2.74 -10.95
C GLN A 104 -1.03 4.16 -11.00
N VAL A 105 -0.12 5.14 -10.93
CA VAL A 105 -0.41 6.57 -11.02
C VAL A 105 0.44 7.17 -12.11
N GLU A 106 -0.11 8.09 -12.90
CA GLU A 106 0.64 8.81 -13.93
C GLU A 106 1.80 9.60 -13.33
N GLU A 107 2.93 9.64 -14.02
CA GLU A 107 4.15 10.33 -13.56
C GLU A 107 3.88 11.82 -13.28
N ALA A 108 3.03 12.46 -14.10
CA ALA A 108 2.69 13.87 -13.94
C ALA A 108 1.97 14.15 -12.61
N ASP A 109 1.02 13.29 -12.22
CA ASP A 109 0.29 13.39 -10.96
C ASP A 109 1.19 13.11 -9.77
N TYR A 110 2.04 12.08 -9.88
CA TYR A 110 3.02 11.75 -8.86
C TYR A 110 3.99 12.90 -8.60
N ILE A 111 4.56 13.50 -9.66
CA ILE A 111 5.48 14.63 -9.54
C ILE A 111 4.76 15.86 -8.96
N SER A 112 3.54 16.16 -9.43
CA SER A 112 2.73 17.27 -8.94
C SER A 112 2.44 17.14 -7.44
N TYR A 113 2.10 15.92 -7.00
CA TYR A 113 1.91 15.61 -5.60
C TYR A 113 3.21 15.81 -4.80
N ARG A 114 4.34 15.29 -5.28
CA ARG A 114 5.65 15.41 -4.63
C ARG A 114 6.10 16.87 -4.49
N GLN A 115 5.89 17.68 -5.53
CA GLN A 115 6.24 19.10 -5.51
C GLN A 115 5.42 19.90 -4.49
N LYS A 116 4.12 19.60 -4.36
CA LYS A 116 3.24 20.25 -3.37
C LYS A 116 3.59 19.90 -1.92
N HIS A 117 4.16 18.72 -1.69
CA HIS A 117 4.42 18.18 -0.35
C HIS A 117 5.93 18.00 -0.05
N GLN A 118 6.80 18.78 -0.70
CA GLN A 118 8.27 18.71 -0.54
C GLN A 118 8.75 18.89 0.91
N ASN A 119 7.99 19.58 1.76
CA ASN A 119 8.34 19.84 3.16
C ASN A 119 7.84 18.76 4.13
N THR A 120 7.09 17.79 3.67
CA THR A 120 6.62 16.68 4.51
C THR A 120 7.65 15.57 4.41
N ASN A 121 8.26 15.18 5.54
CA ASN A 121 9.26 14.12 5.61
C ASN A 121 8.92 12.97 4.65
N ASN A 122 9.95 12.47 3.92
CA ASN A 122 9.86 11.41 2.90
C ASN A 122 9.25 10.06 3.38
N ASN A 123 8.40 10.09 4.38
CA ASN A 123 7.70 8.90 4.87
C ASN A 123 6.41 8.70 4.05
N PRO A 124 6.27 7.58 3.32
CA PRO A 124 5.06 7.25 2.57
C PRO A 124 3.79 7.27 3.43
N GLN A 125 3.92 7.07 4.75
CA GLN A 125 2.81 7.06 5.69
C GLN A 125 2.24 8.45 6.01
N ASN A 126 2.97 9.54 5.72
CA ASN A 126 2.53 10.92 5.96
C ASN A 126 1.88 11.57 4.74
N VAL A 127 1.36 10.78 3.82
CA VAL A 127 0.68 11.26 2.63
C VAL A 127 -0.70 11.80 3.01
N ALA A 128 -0.99 13.04 2.62
CA ALA A 128 -2.27 13.70 2.90
C ALA A 128 -3.39 13.20 1.96
N ILE A 129 -3.54 11.85 1.86
CA ILE A 129 -4.61 11.19 1.12
C ILE A 129 -5.35 10.21 2.02
N ASP A 130 -6.62 10.03 1.74
CA ASP A 130 -7.45 8.94 2.25
C ASP A 130 -7.61 7.90 1.14
N LEU A 131 -7.39 6.63 1.49
CA LEU A 131 -7.53 5.51 0.58
C LEU A 131 -8.72 4.65 1.01
N ALA A 132 -9.66 4.43 0.10
CA ALA A 132 -10.80 3.56 0.31
C ALA A 132 -10.94 2.58 -0.85
N LEU A 133 -11.51 1.40 -0.59
CA LEU A 133 -11.78 0.40 -1.60
C LEU A 133 -13.28 0.26 -1.86
N ARG A 134 -13.62 0.16 -3.11
CA ARG A 134 -14.94 -0.30 -3.56
C ARG A 134 -14.81 -1.69 -4.14
N LEU A 135 -15.57 -2.62 -3.59
CA LEU A 135 -15.59 -4.01 -3.99
C LEU A 135 -16.36 -4.22 -5.31
N PRO A 136 -16.20 -5.35 -6.01
CA PRO A 136 -16.88 -5.63 -7.28
C PRO A 136 -18.42 -5.63 -7.19
N ASN A 137 -18.99 -5.83 -6.00
CA ASN A 137 -20.41 -5.75 -5.73
C ASN A 137 -20.90 -4.31 -5.46
N ASN A 138 -20.06 -3.28 -5.74
CA ASN A 138 -20.31 -1.87 -5.49
C ASN A 138 -20.46 -1.45 -4.02
N THR A 139 -20.12 -2.30 -3.06
CA THR A 139 -20.06 -1.93 -1.65
C THR A 139 -18.69 -1.35 -1.31
N ASN A 140 -18.65 -0.43 -0.34
CA ASN A 140 -17.39 0.09 0.17
C ASN A 140 -16.81 -0.88 1.21
N PHE A 141 -15.49 -1.07 1.15
CA PHE A 141 -14.75 -1.81 2.16
C PHE A 141 -14.62 -0.96 3.42
N GLU A 142 -14.82 -1.55 4.59
CA GLU A 142 -14.88 -0.81 5.87
C GLU A 142 -13.52 -0.21 6.26
N SER A 143 -12.43 -0.94 5.99
CA SER A 143 -11.09 -0.53 6.39
C SER A 143 -10.54 0.54 5.46
N LYS A 144 -9.91 1.56 6.04
CA LYS A 144 -9.14 2.58 5.30
C LYS A 144 -7.75 2.06 5.00
N GLY A 145 -7.24 2.43 3.83
CA GLY A 145 -5.90 2.07 3.39
C GLY A 145 -4.85 3.07 3.84
N GLN A 146 -3.62 2.59 3.88
CA GLN A 146 -2.42 3.40 4.05
C GLN A 146 -1.45 3.12 2.92
N LEU A 147 -0.86 4.17 2.35
CA LEU A 147 0.22 4.01 1.37
C LEU A 147 1.47 3.54 2.11
N ASP A 148 2.00 2.38 1.75
CA ASP A 148 3.18 1.81 2.39
C ASP A 148 4.39 1.72 1.46
N PHE A 149 4.17 1.73 0.16
CA PHE A 149 5.24 1.61 -0.82
C PHE A 149 4.97 2.47 -2.07
N ALA A 150 6.03 3.09 -2.59
CA ALA A 150 6.08 3.73 -3.89
C ALA A 150 7.34 3.25 -4.62
N ASP A 151 7.21 2.77 -5.84
CA ASP A 151 8.37 2.35 -6.62
C ASP A 151 9.30 3.54 -6.88
N THR A 152 10.58 3.24 -6.93
CA THR A 152 11.65 4.20 -7.25
C THR A 152 11.87 4.37 -8.75
N LYS A 153 11.19 3.57 -9.56
CA LYS A 153 11.30 3.55 -11.01
C LYS A 153 9.96 3.83 -11.66
N ILE A 154 10.02 4.54 -12.78
CA ILE A 154 8.88 4.78 -13.66
C ILE A 154 8.88 3.68 -14.72
N ASP A 155 7.73 3.04 -14.93
CA ASP A 155 7.56 2.17 -16.08
C ASP A 155 7.52 3.01 -17.36
N ARG A 156 8.57 2.87 -18.18
CA ARG A 156 8.72 3.66 -19.41
C ARG A 156 7.71 3.31 -20.50
N SER A 157 7.08 2.15 -20.43
CA SER A 157 6.10 1.71 -21.41
C SER A 157 4.74 2.35 -21.20
N THR A 158 4.39 2.62 -19.94
CA THR A 158 3.09 3.17 -19.52
C THR A 158 3.18 4.60 -19.00
N GLY A 159 4.39 5.08 -18.64
CA GLY A 159 4.58 6.40 -18.02
C GLY A 159 3.97 6.47 -16.61
N THR A 160 3.98 5.35 -15.89
CA THR A 160 3.35 5.26 -14.56
C THR A 160 4.33 4.86 -13.47
N VAL A 161 4.00 5.23 -12.24
CA VAL A 161 4.67 4.78 -11.01
C VAL A 161 3.78 3.77 -10.30
N GLU A 162 4.34 2.63 -9.92
CA GLU A 162 3.62 1.65 -9.12
C GLU A 162 3.62 2.06 -7.65
N LEU A 163 2.43 2.06 -7.07
CA LEU A 163 2.18 2.33 -5.66
C LEU A 163 1.49 1.13 -5.02
N ARG A 164 1.71 0.95 -3.72
CA ARG A 164 1.05 -0.09 -2.94
C ARG A 164 0.41 0.51 -1.71
N ALA A 165 -0.83 0.14 -1.50
CA ALA A 165 -1.58 0.46 -0.29
C ALA A 165 -1.86 -0.81 0.52
N THR A 166 -1.81 -0.68 1.83
CA THR A 166 -2.08 -1.75 2.80
C THR A 166 -3.43 -1.49 3.46
N PHE A 167 -4.25 -2.53 3.56
CA PHE A 167 -5.56 -2.51 4.20
C PHE A 167 -5.66 -3.64 5.22
N ALA A 168 -6.20 -3.34 6.40
CA ALA A 168 -6.55 -4.38 7.37
C ALA A 168 -7.72 -5.21 6.83
N ASN A 169 -7.61 -6.54 6.87
CA ASN A 169 -8.57 -7.48 6.29
C ASN A 169 -8.91 -8.62 7.25
N GLU A 170 -9.11 -8.28 8.53
CA GLU A 170 -9.37 -9.25 9.62
C GLU A 170 -10.49 -10.25 9.29
N LYS A 171 -11.53 -9.80 8.55
CA LYS A 171 -12.66 -10.64 8.13
C LYS A 171 -12.36 -11.50 6.89
N ALA A 172 -11.15 -11.39 6.32
CA ALA A 172 -10.72 -12.07 5.09
C ALA A 172 -11.73 -11.95 3.91
N ILE A 173 -12.39 -10.79 3.79
CA ILE A 173 -13.40 -10.51 2.74
C ILE A 173 -12.71 -10.32 1.39
N VAL A 174 -11.60 -9.58 1.37
CA VAL A 174 -10.80 -9.37 0.17
C VAL A 174 -9.79 -10.51 0.04
N MET A 175 -9.79 -11.14 -1.12
CA MET A 175 -8.89 -12.26 -1.42
C MET A 175 -7.84 -11.81 -2.43
N PRO A 176 -6.62 -12.34 -2.36
CA PRO A 176 -5.60 -12.11 -3.40
C PRO A 176 -6.13 -12.46 -4.79
N GLY A 177 -5.79 -11.64 -5.79
CA GLY A 177 -6.29 -11.79 -7.16
C GLY A 177 -7.65 -11.13 -7.43
N LEU A 178 -8.30 -10.53 -6.43
CA LEU A 178 -9.54 -9.78 -6.63
C LEU A 178 -9.24 -8.39 -7.23
N PHE A 179 -9.97 -8.02 -8.28
CA PHE A 179 -9.96 -6.66 -8.81
C PHE A 179 -10.89 -5.77 -7.98
N VAL A 180 -10.35 -4.65 -7.52
CA VAL A 180 -11.08 -3.67 -6.70
C VAL A 180 -10.91 -2.27 -7.28
N THR A 181 -11.83 -1.36 -6.99
CA THR A 181 -11.68 0.06 -7.33
C THR A 181 -11.08 0.79 -6.13
N LEU A 182 -9.88 1.31 -6.30
CA LEU A 182 -9.25 2.17 -5.31
C LEU A 182 -9.77 3.60 -5.48
N ILE A 183 -10.28 4.19 -4.39
CA ILE A 183 -10.71 5.57 -4.31
C ILE A 183 -9.63 6.33 -3.53
N VAL A 184 -9.04 7.32 -4.18
CA VAL A 184 -7.99 8.18 -3.61
C VAL A 184 -8.56 9.57 -3.42
N GLU A 185 -8.68 10.00 -2.17
CA GLU A 185 -9.19 11.33 -1.82
C GLU A 185 -8.10 12.16 -1.15
N SER A 186 -7.94 13.42 -1.59
CA SER A 186 -7.03 14.34 -0.91
C SER A 186 -7.65 14.82 0.41
N LYS A 187 -6.85 14.82 1.48
CA LYS A 187 -7.24 15.43 2.77
C LYS A 187 -7.29 16.96 2.70
N ASP A 188 -6.58 17.55 1.75
CA ASP A 188 -6.60 18.98 1.49
C ASP A 188 -7.91 19.37 0.82
N LYS A 189 -8.92 19.64 1.62
CA LYS A 189 -10.21 20.16 1.13
C LYS A 189 -10.01 21.60 0.69
N LYS A 190 -10.18 21.86 -0.59
CA LYS A 190 -10.29 23.21 -1.14
C LYS A 190 -11.76 23.50 -1.38
N ASN A 191 -12.23 24.62 -0.85
CA ASN A 191 -13.54 25.12 -1.19
C ASN A 191 -13.47 25.75 -2.59
N HIS A 192 -14.27 25.25 -3.50
CA HIS A 192 -14.42 25.81 -4.83
C HIS A 192 -15.87 26.19 -5.06
N ALA A 193 -16.09 27.31 -5.72
CA ALA A 193 -17.43 27.68 -6.14
C ALA A 193 -17.92 26.68 -7.22
N LEU A 194 -19.18 26.28 -7.11
CA LEU A 194 -19.86 25.49 -8.13
C LEU A 194 -20.85 26.38 -8.86
N ILE A 195 -20.76 26.45 -10.17
CA ILE A 195 -21.67 27.24 -10.99
C ILE A 195 -22.40 26.34 -12.00
N PRO A 196 -23.69 26.61 -12.29
CA PRO A 196 -24.41 25.84 -13.31
C PRO A 196 -23.77 26.02 -14.67
N GLN A 197 -23.80 24.97 -15.48
CA GLN A 197 -23.30 25.05 -16.85
C GLN A 197 -23.97 26.16 -17.65
N ALA A 198 -25.24 26.43 -17.42
CA ALA A 198 -26.03 27.46 -18.09
C ALA A 198 -25.51 28.89 -17.82
N ALA A 199 -24.79 29.14 -16.73
CA ALA A 199 -24.24 30.44 -16.38
C ALA A 199 -22.94 30.76 -17.13
N VAL A 200 -22.27 29.76 -17.67
CA VAL A 200 -20.97 29.93 -18.33
C VAL A 200 -21.16 30.33 -19.78
N GLN A 201 -20.49 31.42 -20.15
CA GLN A 201 -20.39 31.90 -21.54
C GLN A 201 -18.95 31.86 -22.02
N GLU A 202 -18.75 31.88 -23.31
CA GLU A 202 -17.42 31.84 -23.94
C GLU A 202 -17.30 32.94 -25.00
N ASN A 203 -16.16 33.62 -25.01
CA ASN A 203 -15.79 34.60 -26.00
C ASN A 203 -14.35 34.40 -26.47
N GLN A 204 -13.81 35.32 -27.28
CA GLN A 204 -12.43 35.25 -27.77
C GLN A 204 -11.37 35.33 -26.66
N GLN A 205 -11.72 35.82 -25.47
CA GLN A 205 -10.83 35.97 -24.32
C GLN A 205 -10.88 34.73 -23.39
N GLY A 206 -11.86 33.85 -23.58
CA GLY A 206 -12.04 32.64 -22.77
C GLY A 206 -13.44 32.50 -22.18
N LYS A 207 -13.55 31.66 -21.16
CA LYS A 207 -14.81 31.40 -20.46
C LYS A 207 -15.04 32.47 -19.41
N PHE A 208 -16.28 32.96 -19.34
CA PHE A 208 -16.66 34.01 -18.40
C PHE A 208 -18.06 33.79 -17.85
N VAL A 209 -18.37 34.44 -16.76
CA VAL A 209 -19.71 34.55 -16.15
C VAL A 209 -20.07 35.97 -15.97
N LEU A 210 -21.38 36.25 -15.89
CA LEU A 210 -21.92 37.57 -15.52
C LEU A 210 -22.26 37.51 -14.04
N VAL A 211 -21.78 38.50 -13.30
CA VAL A 211 -22.06 38.68 -11.86
C VAL A 211 -22.77 40.01 -11.60
N VAL A 212 -23.53 40.08 -10.53
CA VAL A 212 -24.15 41.32 -10.06
C VAL A 212 -23.26 41.91 -8.99
N GLY A 213 -22.72 43.08 -9.25
CA GLY A 213 -21.94 43.86 -8.29
C GLY A 213 -22.77 44.45 -7.16
N GLU A 214 -22.10 45.06 -6.18
CA GLU A 214 -22.74 45.72 -5.03
C GLU A 214 -23.63 46.91 -5.44
N ASP A 215 -23.34 47.53 -6.58
CA ASP A 215 -24.09 48.62 -7.20
C ASP A 215 -25.26 48.16 -8.05
N ASN A 216 -25.65 46.89 -7.99
CA ASN A 216 -26.65 46.21 -8.83
C ASN A 216 -26.35 46.26 -10.35
N LYS A 217 -25.10 46.50 -10.72
CA LYS A 217 -24.68 46.50 -12.13
C LYS A 217 -24.04 45.18 -12.51
N VAL A 218 -24.26 44.78 -13.74
CA VAL A 218 -23.69 43.56 -14.30
C VAL A 218 -22.21 43.76 -14.58
N ALA A 219 -21.39 42.89 -14.05
CA ALA A 219 -19.95 42.81 -14.35
C ALA A 219 -19.62 41.46 -14.98
N THR A 220 -18.58 41.46 -15.81
CA THR A 220 -18.04 40.21 -16.42
C THR A 220 -16.85 39.73 -15.61
N ARG A 221 -16.84 38.45 -15.25
CA ARG A 221 -15.72 37.77 -14.61
C ARG A 221 -15.19 36.67 -15.51
N ILE A 222 -13.92 36.78 -15.88
CA ILE A 222 -13.23 35.67 -16.58
C ILE A 222 -12.95 34.59 -15.54
N VAL A 223 -13.33 33.36 -15.84
CA VAL A 223 -13.22 32.24 -14.91
C VAL A 223 -12.38 31.12 -15.52
N THR A 224 -11.57 30.52 -14.67
CA THR A 224 -10.91 29.26 -14.98
C THR A 224 -11.75 28.12 -14.43
N LEU A 225 -12.22 27.25 -15.33
CA LEU A 225 -13.07 26.14 -14.96
C LEU A 225 -12.25 24.87 -14.88
N GLY A 226 -12.45 24.11 -13.80
CA GLY A 226 -11.88 22.79 -13.58
C GLY A 226 -12.82 21.68 -14.06
N ARG A 227 -12.88 20.58 -13.30
CA ARG A 227 -13.75 19.44 -13.62
C ARG A 227 -15.23 19.78 -13.50
N ARG A 228 -16.03 19.04 -14.25
CA ARG A 228 -17.49 19.10 -14.14
C ARG A 228 -17.99 18.05 -13.13
N ILE A 229 -18.87 18.46 -12.26
CA ILE A 229 -19.57 17.58 -11.30
C ILE A 229 -21.07 17.67 -11.64
N ASN A 230 -21.64 16.61 -12.18
CA ASN A 230 -23.03 16.57 -12.65
C ASN A 230 -23.33 17.73 -13.65
N ALA A 231 -24.27 18.60 -13.33
CA ALA A 231 -24.64 19.76 -14.13
C ALA A 231 -23.87 21.06 -13.76
N MET A 232 -22.86 20.95 -12.87
CA MET A 232 -22.12 22.09 -12.31
C MET A 232 -20.67 22.07 -12.78
N TRP A 233 -20.09 23.24 -12.99
CA TRP A 233 -18.66 23.46 -13.16
C TRP A 233 -18.01 23.87 -11.86
N VAL A 234 -16.86 23.27 -11.56
CA VAL A 234 -15.97 23.75 -10.49
C VAL A 234 -15.21 24.96 -11.00
N VAL A 235 -15.26 26.07 -10.27
CA VAL A 235 -14.47 27.26 -10.58
C VAL A 235 -13.16 27.20 -9.81
N GLU A 236 -12.05 27.16 -10.50
CA GLU A 236 -10.71 27.12 -9.91
C GLU A 236 -10.21 28.52 -9.56
N SER A 237 -10.58 29.52 -10.36
CA SER A 237 -10.24 30.92 -10.12
C SER A 237 -11.16 31.89 -10.89
N GLY A 238 -11.20 33.15 -10.46
CA GLY A 238 -11.92 34.22 -11.15
C GLY A 238 -13.29 34.55 -10.55
N LEU A 239 -13.71 33.90 -9.46
CA LEU A 239 -14.89 34.30 -8.65
C LEU A 239 -14.47 34.38 -7.20
N ASP A 240 -15.01 35.39 -6.51
CA ASP A 240 -14.85 35.57 -5.09
C ASP A 240 -16.06 35.02 -4.32
N GLU A 241 -15.84 34.67 -3.05
CA GLU A 241 -16.90 34.18 -2.19
C GLU A 241 -17.96 35.25 -1.97
N GLY A 242 -19.24 34.90 -2.18
CA GLY A 242 -20.37 35.79 -2.03
C GLY A 242 -20.79 36.55 -3.30
N GLU A 243 -20.03 36.46 -4.40
CA GLU A 243 -20.46 37.04 -5.69
C GLU A 243 -21.73 36.38 -6.22
N LYS A 244 -22.68 37.18 -6.70
CA LYS A 244 -23.95 36.69 -7.26
C LYS A 244 -23.83 36.46 -8.74
N VAL A 245 -23.81 35.18 -9.15
CA VAL A 245 -23.70 34.79 -10.57
C VAL A 245 -25.09 34.77 -11.22
N ILE A 246 -25.21 35.39 -12.39
CA ILE A 246 -26.43 35.36 -13.18
C ILE A 246 -26.59 34.04 -13.88
N VAL A 247 -27.67 33.30 -13.60
CA VAL A 247 -27.95 31.95 -14.15
C VAL A 247 -29.06 31.97 -15.18
N GLU A 248 -29.95 32.99 -15.14
CA GLU A 248 -31.03 33.17 -16.09
C GLU A 248 -31.08 34.59 -16.63
N GLY A 249 -31.64 34.79 -17.83
CA GLY A 249 -31.76 36.08 -18.47
C GLY A 249 -30.48 36.62 -19.09
N LEU A 250 -29.47 35.79 -19.29
CA LEU A 250 -28.15 36.14 -19.83
C LEU A 250 -28.21 36.87 -21.18
N GLN A 251 -29.23 36.59 -22.00
CA GLN A 251 -29.42 37.29 -23.30
C GLN A 251 -29.99 38.71 -23.18
N LYS A 252 -30.55 39.05 -22.02
CA LYS A 252 -31.22 40.36 -21.75
C LYS A 252 -30.30 41.34 -21.07
N VAL A 253 -29.16 40.91 -20.56
CA VAL A 253 -28.25 41.75 -19.76
C VAL A 253 -26.91 41.92 -20.47
N ARG A 254 -26.27 43.03 -20.24
CA ARG A 254 -24.92 43.35 -20.74
C ARG A 254 -24.13 44.02 -19.62
N GLN A 255 -22.82 43.96 -19.70
CA GLN A 255 -21.93 44.64 -18.76
C GLN A 255 -22.31 46.10 -18.57
N GLY A 256 -22.39 46.56 -17.31
CA GLY A 256 -22.70 47.91 -16.91
C GLY A 256 -24.22 48.23 -16.79
N VAL A 257 -25.10 47.32 -17.19
CA VAL A 257 -26.56 47.51 -17.05
C VAL A 257 -26.96 47.25 -15.60
N GLU A 258 -27.79 48.10 -15.05
CA GLU A 258 -28.40 47.93 -13.72
C GLU A 258 -29.52 46.86 -13.80
N VAL A 259 -29.50 45.91 -12.87
CA VAL A 259 -30.43 44.81 -12.85
C VAL A 259 -31.03 44.63 -11.46
N ARG A 260 -32.26 44.11 -11.42
CA ARG A 260 -32.89 43.65 -10.18
C ARG A 260 -32.67 42.14 -10.09
N ALA A 261 -31.75 41.74 -9.23
CA ALA A 261 -31.46 40.31 -9.00
C ALA A 261 -32.58 39.64 -8.19
N VAL A 262 -32.99 38.45 -8.60
CA VAL A 262 -33.88 37.57 -7.85
C VAL A 262 -33.07 36.28 -7.58
N GLU A 263 -32.95 35.94 -6.30
CA GLU A 263 -32.24 34.74 -5.91
C GLU A 263 -32.99 33.47 -6.39
N LYS A 264 -32.25 32.55 -6.94
CA LYS A 264 -32.74 31.26 -7.45
C LYS A 264 -31.99 30.14 -6.73
N GLU A 265 -32.67 29.02 -6.56
CA GLU A 265 -32.07 27.81 -6.08
C GLU A 265 -31.74 26.91 -7.28
N VAL A 266 -30.53 26.33 -7.27
CA VAL A 266 -30.06 25.46 -8.33
C VAL A 266 -29.85 24.07 -7.76
N ASP A 267 -30.52 23.08 -8.35
CA ASP A 267 -30.26 21.68 -8.04
C ASP A 267 -28.88 21.29 -8.58
N HIS A 268 -27.99 20.92 -7.70
CA HIS A 268 -26.60 20.56 -8.03
C HIS A 268 -26.49 19.31 -8.90
N THR A 269 -27.51 18.44 -8.89
CA THR A 269 -27.51 17.18 -9.64
C THR A 269 -28.02 17.36 -11.06
N THR A 270 -29.16 18.03 -11.19
CA THR A 270 -29.84 18.19 -12.48
C THR A 270 -29.52 19.53 -13.17
N GLY A 271 -29.06 20.52 -12.41
CA GLY A 271 -28.86 21.88 -12.89
C GLY A 271 -30.15 22.68 -13.04
N THR A 272 -31.27 22.14 -12.55
CA THR A 272 -32.57 22.80 -12.63
C THR A 272 -32.60 24.04 -11.74
N ILE A 273 -33.08 25.16 -12.30
CA ILE A 273 -33.14 26.44 -11.62
C ILE A 273 -34.58 26.67 -11.17
N THR A 274 -34.80 26.83 -9.88
CA THR A 274 -36.11 27.07 -9.29
C THR A 274 -36.13 28.39 -8.52
N ASN A 275 -37.30 28.99 -8.37
CA ASN A 275 -37.43 30.17 -7.50
C ASN A 275 -37.20 29.71 -6.05
N LYS A 276 -36.35 30.42 -5.34
CA LYS A 276 -36.22 30.22 -3.89
C LYS A 276 -37.58 30.53 -3.28
N THR A 277 -38.29 29.49 -2.83
CA THR A 277 -39.55 29.68 -2.10
C THR A 277 -39.18 30.27 -0.76
N ASP A 278 -39.71 31.46 -0.44
CA ASP A 278 -39.62 32.02 0.92
C ASP A 278 -40.28 30.99 1.85
N SER A 279 -39.47 30.18 2.50
CA SER A 279 -39.91 29.43 3.68
C SER A 279 -39.93 30.41 4.85
N ALA A 280 -40.97 31.21 4.88
CA ALA A 280 -41.44 31.84 6.10
C ALA A 280 -42.43 30.85 6.73
N ASP A 281 -41.98 30.14 7.78
CA ASP A 281 -42.59 30.01 9.11
C ASP A 281 -41.72 29.05 9.96
#